data_a08c4d77a8865c701296510211b28746
#
_entry.id   a08c4d77a8865c701296510211b28746
#
_cell.length_a   1.000
_cell.length_b   1.000
_cell.length_c   1.000
_cell.angle_alpha   90.00
_cell.angle_beta   90.00
_cell.angle_gamma   90.00
#
_symmetry.space_group_name_H-M   'P 1'
#
loop_
_entity.id
_entity.type
_entity.pdbx_description
1 polymer ?
#
loop_
_entity_poly.entity_id
_entity_poly.type
_entity_poly.pdbx_seq_one_letter_code
_entity_poly.pdbx_strand_id
1 'polypeptide(L)'
;MGVLVFLLALSPNGERGKGYTMHLLRAESPGPNVNKLVPKMRTTARILYVIYMVLTFINFLFLLLGKMPVFDAVCTAFGTAGTGGFGIRNDSIAGYSPYIQNVCTVFMFLFGINFSCYYLLLVRHVKEVLKDQELRLYIIIFVVSILLITFNVRGLYGSWEETIRHAAFQVSSIMTTTGFASTDFDLWPGFSKALLLCLMFVGACAGSTAGGLKMGRLLLILKNLRR
;
A
#
# COMPACT_ATOMS: atom_id res chain seq x y z
N MET A 1 -2.89 0.55 -10.99
CA MET A 1 -4.21 1.16 -10.72
C MET A 1 -4.39 2.55 -11.35
N GLY A 2 -3.46 3.49 -11.21
CA GLY A 2 -3.63 4.89 -11.63
C GLY A 2 -4.03 5.10 -13.08
N VAL A 3 -3.30 4.52 -14.04
CA VAL A 3 -3.52 4.77 -15.48
C VAL A 3 -4.85 4.21 -15.97
N LEU A 4 -5.22 2.98 -15.59
CA LEU A 4 -6.49 2.38 -16.04
C LEU A 4 -7.70 3.04 -15.39
N VAL A 5 -7.63 3.38 -14.10
CA VAL A 5 -8.70 4.13 -13.41
C VAL A 5 -8.83 5.54 -13.99
N PHE A 6 -7.72 6.20 -14.33
CA PHE A 6 -7.70 7.51 -14.99
C PHE A 6 -8.32 7.44 -16.39
N LEU A 7 -7.93 6.48 -17.21
CA LEU A 7 -8.51 6.27 -18.54
C LEU A 7 -10.02 6.00 -18.47
N LEU A 8 -10.47 5.20 -17.49
CA LEU A 8 -11.88 4.93 -17.27
C LEU A 8 -12.65 6.18 -16.80
N ALA A 9 -12.02 7.03 -15.98
CA ALA A 9 -12.62 8.28 -15.50
C ALA A 9 -12.81 9.30 -16.64
N LEU A 10 -11.91 9.30 -17.65
CA LEU A 10 -11.91 10.22 -18.78
C LEU A 10 -12.65 9.68 -20.02
N SER A 11 -12.82 8.35 -20.12
CA SER A 11 -13.42 7.72 -21.29
C SER A 11 -14.82 8.30 -21.60
N PRO A 12 -15.11 8.70 -22.86
CA PRO A 12 -16.44 9.19 -23.26
C PRO A 12 -17.51 8.10 -23.12
N ASN A 13 -18.75 8.50 -22.84
CA ASN A 13 -19.91 7.61 -22.75
C ASN A 13 -20.30 7.05 -24.12
N GLY A 14 -19.53 6.12 -24.67
CA GLY A 14 -19.89 5.39 -25.87
C GLY A 14 -20.52 4.03 -25.53
N GLU A 15 -21.68 3.72 -26.07
CA GLU A 15 -22.38 2.43 -25.83
C GLU A 15 -21.57 1.19 -26.22
N ARG A 16 -20.60 1.33 -27.13
CA ARG A 16 -19.73 0.25 -27.62
C ARG A 16 -18.66 -0.21 -26.63
N GLY A 17 -18.43 0.52 -25.50
CA GLY A 17 -17.35 0.24 -24.55
C GLY A 17 -17.76 -0.45 -23.24
N LYS A 18 -19.06 -0.65 -22.96
CA LYS A 18 -19.54 -1.12 -21.64
C LYS A 18 -18.97 -2.49 -21.21
N GLY A 19 -18.79 -3.42 -22.14
CA GLY A 19 -18.21 -4.74 -21.84
C GLY A 19 -16.70 -4.67 -21.60
N TYR A 20 -15.98 -3.94 -22.42
CA TYR A 20 -14.52 -3.85 -22.38
C TYR A 20 -14.01 -3.15 -21.10
N THR A 21 -14.67 -2.06 -20.71
CA THR A 21 -14.37 -1.31 -19.49
C THR A 21 -14.59 -2.12 -18.21
N MET A 22 -15.62 -3.01 -18.19
CA MET A 22 -15.85 -3.93 -17.06
C MET A 22 -14.73 -4.97 -16.92
N HIS A 23 -14.25 -5.53 -18.02
CA HIS A 23 -13.18 -6.52 -17.99
C HIS A 23 -11.85 -5.90 -17.53
N LEU A 24 -11.54 -4.68 -17.96
CA LEU A 24 -10.36 -3.94 -17.52
C LEU A 24 -10.36 -3.64 -16.01
N LEU A 25 -11.48 -3.17 -15.46
CA LEU A 25 -11.62 -2.92 -14.03
C LEU A 25 -11.54 -4.22 -13.20
N ARG A 26 -12.13 -5.31 -13.68
CA ARG A 26 -12.03 -6.63 -13.04
C ARG A 26 -10.62 -7.21 -13.09
N ALA A 27 -9.86 -6.93 -14.14
CA ALA A 27 -8.48 -7.39 -14.26
C ALA A 27 -7.56 -6.72 -13.21
N GLU A 28 -7.76 -5.42 -12.91
CA GLU A 28 -6.96 -4.70 -11.92
C GLU A 28 -7.50 -4.78 -10.49
N SER A 29 -8.81 -4.93 -10.33
CA SER A 29 -9.48 -5.02 -9.02
C SER A 29 -10.29 -6.31 -8.93
N PRO A 30 -9.66 -7.49 -8.79
CA PRO A 30 -10.36 -8.74 -8.63
C PRO A 30 -10.95 -8.86 -7.22
N GLY A 31 -12.05 -8.13 -6.96
CA GLY A 31 -12.79 -8.21 -5.70
C GLY A 31 -14.30 -8.31 -5.94
N PRO A 32 -15.04 -9.07 -5.10
CA PRO A 32 -16.47 -9.28 -5.29
C PRO A 32 -17.34 -8.06 -5.05
N ASN A 33 -16.81 -6.98 -4.47
CA ASN A 33 -17.59 -5.86 -3.95
C ASN A 33 -17.64 -4.60 -4.84
N VAL A 34 -16.91 -4.56 -5.96
CA VAL A 34 -16.87 -3.37 -6.83
C VAL A 34 -18.22 -3.06 -7.47
N ASN A 35 -19.09 -4.07 -7.62
CA ASN A 35 -20.41 -3.94 -8.27
C ASN A 35 -21.49 -3.31 -7.39
N LYS A 36 -21.27 -3.15 -6.07
CA LYS A 36 -22.33 -2.72 -5.13
C LYS A 36 -22.25 -1.24 -4.73
N LEU A 37 -21.16 -0.55 -5.02
CA LEU A 37 -20.89 0.76 -4.43
C LEU A 37 -21.47 1.94 -5.20
N VAL A 38 -21.51 1.89 -6.54
CA VAL A 38 -22.05 2.99 -7.36
C VAL A 38 -22.62 2.45 -8.68
N PRO A 39 -23.84 2.89 -9.11
CA PRO A 39 -24.48 2.40 -10.34
C PRO A 39 -23.71 2.72 -11.62
N LYS A 40 -22.82 3.71 -11.61
CA LYS A 40 -22.04 4.15 -12.77
C LYS A 40 -20.55 3.99 -12.52
N MET A 41 -19.90 3.08 -13.23
CA MET A 41 -18.47 2.76 -13.13
C MET A 41 -17.58 4.00 -13.21
N ARG A 42 -17.91 4.97 -14.06
CA ARG A 42 -17.16 6.23 -14.21
C ARG A 42 -17.15 7.07 -12.94
N THR A 43 -18.27 7.13 -12.23
CA THR A 43 -18.38 7.87 -10.97
C THR A 43 -17.52 7.21 -9.89
N THR A 44 -17.56 5.88 -9.79
CA THR A 44 -16.70 5.12 -8.87
C THR A 44 -15.23 5.36 -9.17
N ALA A 45 -14.81 5.26 -10.44
CA ALA A 45 -13.43 5.50 -10.85
C ALA A 45 -12.96 6.92 -10.49
N ARG A 46 -13.82 7.94 -10.71
CA ARG A 46 -13.49 9.33 -10.33
C ARG A 46 -13.31 9.50 -8.84
N ILE A 47 -14.19 8.93 -8.03
CA ILE A 47 -14.10 9.01 -6.57
C ILE A 47 -12.81 8.36 -6.08
N LEU A 48 -12.50 7.15 -6.54
CA LEU A 48 -11.27 6.45 -6.17
C LEU A 48 -10.02 7.25 -6.58
N TYR A 49 -10.06 7.87 -7.77
CA TYR A 49 -8.96 8.69 -8.24
C TYR A 49 -8.78 9.97 -7.39
N VAL A 50 -9.87 10.62 -7.00
CA VAL A 50 -9.83 11.80 -6.11
C VAL A 50 -9.24 11.41 -4.74
N ILE A 51 -9.66 10.28 -4.16
CA ILE A 51 -9.09 9.76 -2.91
C ILE A 51 -7.58 9.54 -3.04
N TYR A 52 -7.15 8.91 -4.14
CA TYR A 52 -5.74 8.70 -4.44
C TYR A 52 -4.96 10.02 -4.50
N MET A 53 -5.46 11.01 -5.23
CA MET A 53 -4.81 12.32 -5.35
C MET A 53 -4.75 13.06 -4.02
N VAL A 54 -5.82 13.05 -3.24
CA VAL A 54 -5.87 13.68 -1.91
C VAL A 54 -4.87 13.02 -0.98
N LEU A 55 -4.81 11.68 -0.94
CA LEU A 55 -3.86 10.95 -0.10
C LEU A 55 -2.41 11.22 -0.50
N THR A 56 -2.13 11.32 -1.81
CA THR A 56 -0.80 11.68 -2.34
C THR A 56 -0.42 13.11 -1.94
N PHE A 57 -1.35 14.04 -2.04
CA PHE A 57 -1.12 15.42 -1.64
C PHE A 57 -0.88 15.57 -0.14
N ILE A 58 -1.63 14.85 0.68
CA ILE A 58 -1.42 14.80 2.13
C ILE A 58 -0.03 14.24 2.45
N ASN A 59 0.38 13.14 1.81
CA ASN A 59 1.73 12.59 1.95
C ASN A 59 2.80 13.65 1.63
N PHE A 60 2.68 14.34 0.49
CA PHE A 60 3.58 15.42 0.10
C PHE A 60 3.69 16.51 1.19
N LEU A 61 2.56 16.95 1.76
CA LEU A 61 2.56 17.95 2.83
C LEU A 61 3.30 17.45 4.09
N PHE A 62 3.10 16.20 4.49
CA PHE A 62 3.80 15.63 5.64
C PHE A 62 5.31 15.50 5.40
N LEU A 63 5.74 15.19 4.18
CA LEU A 63 7.17 15.17 3.82
C LEU A 63 7.78 16.58 3.88
N LEU A 64 7.07 17.62 3.43
CA LEU A 64 7.48 19.01 3.56
C LEU A 64 7.59 19.45 5.03
N LEU A 65 6.65 19.06 5.88
CA LEU A 65 6.72 19.33 7.32
C LEU A 65 7.97 18.69 7.95
N GLY A 66 8.43 17.57 7.41
CA GLY A 66 9.70 16.93 7.78
C GLY A 66 10.95 17.65 7.28
N LYS A 67 10.81 18.83 6.66
CA LYS A 67 11.89 19.62 6.05
C LYS A 67 12.60 18.91 4.90
N MET A 68 11.91 18.01 4.19
CA MET A 68 12.42 17.42 2.96
C MET A 68 12.46 18.52 1.86
N PRO A 69 13.52 18.59 1.01
CA PRO A 69 13.52 19.48 -0.14
C PRO A 69 12.28 19.26 -1.03
N VAL A 70 11.72 20.32 -1.59
CA VAL A 70 10.45 20.25 -2.34
C VAL A 70 10.50 19.23 -3.46
N PHE A 71 11.59 19.20 -4.23
CA PHE A 71 11.76 18.25 -5.32
C PHE A 71 11.79 16.80 -4.81
N ASP A 72 12.56 16.53 -3.75
CA ASP A 72 12.66 15.23 -3.12
C ASP A 72 11.28 14.79 -2.56
N ALA A 73 10.56 15.73 -1.93
CA ALA A 73 9.23 15.46 -1.38
C ALA A 73 8.21 15.11 -2.47
N VAL A 74 8.22 15.79 -3.62
CA VAL A 74 7.35 15.47 -4.76
C VAL A 74 7.65 14.07 -5.30
N CYS A 75 8.93 13.79 -5.58
CA CYS A 75 9.35 12.49 -6.13
C CYS A 75 9.06 11.35 -5.14
N THR A 76 9.33 11.56 -3.85
CA THR A 76 9.06 10.55 -2.80
C THR A 76 7.55 10.35 -2.62
N ALA A 77 6.74 11.41 -2.67
CA ALA A 77 5.29 11.28 -2.58
C ALA A 77 4.71 10.47 -3.74
N PHE A 78 5.16 10.72 -4.97
CA PHE A 78 4.74 9.93 -6.13
C PHE A 78 5.28 8.50 -6.09
N GLY A 79 6.54 8.31 -5.66
CA GLY A 79 7.15 6.99 -5.47
C GLY A 79 6.40 6.16 -4.43
N THR A 80 5.93 6.79 -3.34
CA THR A 80 5.11 6.14 -2.31
C THR A 80 3.72 5.81 -2.83
N ALA A 81 3.05 6.78 -3.46
CA ALA A 81 1.69 6.62 -3.95
C ALA A 81 1.57 5.60 -5.09
N GLY A 82 2.52 5.62 -6.01
CA GLY A 82 2.61 4.68 -7.13
C GLY A 82 3.26 3.34 -6.77
N THR A 83 3.71 3.18 -5.50
CA THR A 83 4.49 2.01 -5.05
C THR A 83 5.69 1.72 -5.98
N GLY A 84 6.41 2.79 -6.35
CA GLY A 84 7.52 2.73 -7.30
C GLY A 84 8.89 2.58 -6.66
N GLY A 85 9.09 3.15 -5.45
CA GLY A 85 10.31 3.04 -4.66
C GLY A 85 11.56 3.71 -5.26
N PHE A 86 11.38 4.55 -6.26
CA PHE A 86 12.48 5.28 -6.88
C PHE A 86 12.87 6.47 -6.00
N GLY A 87 13.99 6.35 -5.30
CA GLY A 87 14.58 7.42 -4.51
C GLY A 87 15.47 8.32 -5.37
N ILE A 88 15.66 9.58 -4.94
CA ILE A 88 16.59 10.54 -5.59
C ILE A 88 18.02 10.26 -5.13
N ARG A 89 18.17 9.77 -3.90
CA ARG A 89 19.45 9.43 -3.30
C ARG A 89 19.79 7.96 -3.48
N ASN A 90 21.06 7.65 -3.57
CA ASN A 90 21.53 6.26 -3.67
C ASN A 90 21.24 5.43 -2.40
N ASP A 91 21.16 6.09 -1.25
CA ASP A 91 20.78 5.50 0.05
C ASP A 91 19.26 5.46 0.28
N SER A 92 18.48 5.74 -0.76
CA SER A 92 17.01 5.77 -0.73
C SER A 92 16.47 6.73 0.36
N ILE A 93 15.78 6.22 1.40
CA ILE A 93 15.24 7.03 2.50
C ILE A 93 16.11 6.97 3.75
N ALA A 94 17.21 6.21 3.75
CA ALA A 94 18.10 6.04 4.91
C ALA A 94 18.73 7.37 5.37
N GLY A 95 19.14 8.24 4.44
CA GLY A 95 19.74 9.54 4.73
C GLY A 95 18.80 10.65 5.19
N TYR A 96 17.48 10.37 5.30
CA TYR A 96 16.51 11.33 5.80
C TYR A 96 16.21 11.13 7.29
N SER A 97 15.57 12.14 7.90
CA SER A 97 15.25 12.11 9.33
C SER A 97 14.32 10.94 9.72
N PRO A 98 14.35 10.47 10.98
CA PRO A 98 13.44 9.46 11.50
C PRO A 98 11.96 9.81 11.26
N TYR A 99 11.59 11.09 11.33
CA TYR A 99 10.25 11.57 11.03
C TYR A 99 9.83 11.22 9.58
N ILE A 100 10.69 11.52 8.60
CA ILE A 100 10.41 11.24 7.18
C ILE A 100 10.27 9.73 6.95
N GLN A 101 11.12 8.90 7.58
CA GLN A 101 11.03 7.45 7.51
C GLN A 101 9.68 6.95 8.05
N ASN A 102 9.24 7.48 9.20
CA ASN A 102 7.93 7.14 9.77
C ASN A 102 6.77 7.58 8.87
N VAL A 103 6.83 8.78 8.30
CA VAL A 103 5.83 9.27 7.34
C VAL A 103 5.73 8.32 6.14
N CYS A 104 6.87 7.99 5.51
CA CYS A 104 6.89 7.03 4.41
C CYS A 104 6.29 5.68 4.80
N THR A 105 6.64 5.14 5.97
CA THR A 105 6.11 3.87 6.49
C THR A 105 4.58 3.90 6.57
N VAL A 106 4.02 4.95 7.19
CA VAL A 106 2.57 5.10 7.35
C VAL A 106 1.87 5.22 6.00
N PHE A 107 2.40 6.05 5.10
CA PHE A 107 1.77 6.25 3.80
C PHE A 107 1.92 5.04 2.88
N MET A 108 3.05 4.31 2.88
CA MET A 108 3.16 3.02 2.19
C MET A 108 2.08 2.06 2.68
N PHE A 109 1.91 1.92 3.99
CA PHE A 109 0.86 1.09 4.57
C PHE A 109 -0.54 1.52 4.11
N LEU A 110 -0.85 2.82 4.14
CA LEU A 110 -2.15 3.38 3.70
C LEU A 110 -2.40 3.11 2.21
N PHE A 111 -1.43 3.31 1.34
CA PHE A 111 -1.57 3.01 -0.09
C PHE A 111 -1.74 1.51 -0.38
N GLY A 112 -1.36 0.64 0.56
CA GLY A 112 -1.61 -0.80 0.51
C GLY A 112 -3.05 -1.21 0.85
N ILE A 113 -3.87 -0.32 1.40
CA ILE A 113 -5.27 -0.57 1.73
C ILE A 113 -6.15 -0.45 0.47
N ASN A 114 -7.21 -1.25 0.38
CA ASN A 114 -8.20 -1.15 -0.67
C ASN A 114 -8.86 0.25 -0.67
N PHE A 115 -8.79 0.96 -1.81
CA PHE A 115 -9.36 2.31 -1.93
C PHE A 115 -10.88 2.34 -1.73
N SER A 116 -11.59 1.23 -1.94
CA SER A 116 -13.02 1.13 -1.62
C SER A 116 -13.29 1.27 -0.12
N CYS A 117 -12.34 0.87 0.75
CA CYS A 117 -12.46 1.07 2.19
C CYS A 117 -12.46 2.56 2.57
N TYR A 118 -11.65 3.38 1.90
CA TYR A 118 -11.67 4.83 2.09
C TYR A 118 -13.00 5.46 1.67
N TYR A 119 -13.57 4.99 0.55
CA TYR A 119 -14.90 5.44 0.13
C TYR A 119 -15.96 5.10 1.19
N LEU A 120 -15.95 3.88 1.72
CA LEU A 120 -16.88 3.46 2.78
C LEU A 120 -16.69 4.28 4.07
N LEU A 121 -15.46 4.65 4.41
CA LEU A 121 -15.17 5.55 5.52
C LEU A 121 -15.77 6.94 5.30
N LEU A 122 -15.66 7.51 4.09
CA LEU A 122 -16.25 8.79 3.73
C LEU A 122 -17.79 8.77 3.83
N VAL A 123 -18.42 7.67 3.46
CA VAL A 123 -19.88 7.46 3.56
C VAL A 123 -20.32 7.05 4.98
N ARG A 124 -19.39 7.04 5.95
CA ARG A 124 -19.61 6.66 7.36
C ARG A 124 -20.03 5.20 7.61
N HIS A 125 -19.75 4.30 6.67
CA HIS A 125 -20.00 2.86 6.82
C HIS A 125 -18.81 2.15 7.51
N VAL A 126 -18.35 2.67 8.64
CA VAL A 126 -17.16 2.17 9.37
C VAL A 126 -17.30 0.68 9.76
N LYS A 127 -18.51 0.23 10.11
CA LYS A 127 -18.75 -1.17 10.49
C LYS A 127 -18.47 -2.16 9.35
N GLU A 128 -18.70 -1.76 8.10
CA GLU A 128 -18.42 -2.60 6.92
C GLU A 128 -16.92 -2.70 6.67
N VAL A 129 -16.18 -1.60 6.83
CA VAL A 129 -14.72 -1.59 6.72
C VAL A 129 -14.08 -2.49 7.77
N LEU A 130 -14.53 -2.42 9.03
CA LEU A 130 -14.02 -3.26 10.11
C LEU A 130 -14.36 -4.74 9.95
N LYS A 131 -15.41 -5.08 9.19
CA LYS A 131 -15.79 -6.47 8.87
C LYS A 131 -15.06 -7.04 7.66
N ASP A 132 -14.34 -6.21 6.90
CA ASP A 132 -13.60 -6.65 5.74
C ASP A 132 -12.50 -7.63 6.15
N GLN A 133 -12.61 -8.88 5.65
CA GLN A 133 -11.68 -9.96 5.99
C GLN A 133 -10.31 -9.74 5.35
N GLU A 134 -10.26 -9.11 4.19
CA GLU A 134 -9.02 -8.81 3.49
C GLU A 134 -8.20 -7.77 4.24
N LEU A 135 -8.84 -6.68 4.67
CA LEU A 135 -8.21 -5.62 5.45
C LEU A 135 -7.69 -6.14 6.80
N ARG A 136 -8.49 -6.97 7.49
CA ARG A 136 -8.06 -7.59 8.76
C ARG A 136 -6.84 -8.48 8.58
N LEU A 137 -6.84 -9.33 7.55
CA LEU A 137 -5.70 -10.20 7.28
C LEU A 137 -4.44 -9.38 6.96
N TYR A 138 -4.59 -8.31 6.16
CA TYR A 138 -3.51 -7.38 5.84
C TYR A 138 -2.90 -6.77 7.10
N ILE A 139 -3.72 -6.22 8.00
CA ILE A 139 -3.27 -5.61 9.25
C ILE A 139 -2.59 -6.66 10.15
N ILE A 140 -3.16 -7.86 10.28
CA ILE A 140 -2.60 -8.93 11.12
C ILE A 140 -1.22 -9.33 10.61
N ILE A 141 -1.07 -9.62 9.32
CA ILE A 141 0.23 -10.00 8.74
C ILE A 141 1.24 -8.87 8.91
N PHE A 142 0.83 -7.63 8.66
CA PHE A 142 1.68 -6.45 8.81
C PHE A 142 2.21 -6.31 10.25
N VAL A 143 1.33 -6.32 11.25
CA VAL A 143 1.72 -6.16 12.66
C VAL A 143 2.55 -7.34 13.15
N VAL A 144 2.14 -8.57 12.85
CA VAL A 144 2.88 -9.78 13.26
C VAL A 144 4.29 -9.77 12.66
N SER A 145 4.44 -9.43 11.39
CA SER A 145 5.75 -9.37 10.73
C SER A 145 6.66 -8.31 11.35
N ILE A 146 6.12 -7.12 11.66
CA ILE A 146 6.89 -6.08 12.36
C ILE A 146 7.37 -6.58 13.72
N LEU A 147 6.48 -7.20 14.52
CA LEU A 147 6.85 -7.71 15.83
C LEU A 147 7.94 -8.78 15.74
N LEU A 148 7.78 -9.77 14.87
CA LEU A 148 8.75 -10.86 14.69
C LEU A 148 10.13 -10.33 14.27
N ILE A 149 10.17 -9.41 13.29
CA ILE A 149 11.42 -8.80 12.84
C ILE A 149 12.03 -7.94 13.95
N THR A 150 11.24 -7.11 14.63
CA THR A 150 11.71 -6.25 15.71
C THR A 150 12.42 -7.06 16.80
N PHE A 151 11.82 -8.16 17.26
CA PHE A 151 12.45 -9.04 18.26
C PHE A 151 13.72 -9.69 17.73
N ASN A 152 13.77 -10.08 16.47
CA ASN A 152 14.91 -10.77 15.88
C ASN A 152 16.11 -9.84 15.61
N VAL A 153 15.87 -8.58 15.22
CA VAL A 153 16.94 -7.61 14.87
C VAL A 153 17.31 -6.66 16.01
N ARG A 154 16.69 -6.82 17.19
CA ARG A 154 16.90 -5.93 18.32
C ARG A 154 18.36 -5.73 18.69
N GLY A 155 19.18 -6.78 18.60
CA GLY A 155 20.60 -6.74 18.94
C GLY A 155 21.47 -5.91 18.01
N LEU A 156 20.93 -5.48 16.86
CA LEU A 156 21.67 -4.69 15.85
C LEU A 156 21.52 -3.18 16.05
N TYR A 157 20.52 -2.73 16.80
CA TYR A 157 20.19 -1.31 16.98
C TYR A 157 20.28 -0.88 18.43
N GLY A 158 20.65 0.39 18.66
CA GLY A 158 20.86 0.93 20.00
C GLY A 158 19.57 1.19 20.80
N SER A 159 18.42 1.38 20.13
CA SER A 159 17.15 1.69 20.78
C SER A 159 15.97 0.87 20.23
N TRP A 160 14.95 0.71 21.07
CA TRP A 160 13.69 0.07 20.63
C TRP A 160 12.99 0.86 19.54
N GLU A 161 13.00 2.18 19.62
CA GLU A 161 12.37 3.06 18.63
C GLU A 161 13.00 2.84 17.25
N GLU A 162 14.32 2.85 17.18
CA GLU A 162 15.08 2.65 15.95
C GLU A 162 14.81 1.26 15.34
N THR A 163 14.80 0.22 16.18
CA THR A 163 14.52 -1.16 15.78
C THR A 163 13.12 -1.28 15.18
N ILE A 164 12.10 -0.74 15.86
CA ILE A 164 10.70 -0.78 15.38
C ILE A 164 10.56 0.02 14.09
N ARG A 165 11.17 1.19 14.00
CA ARG A 165 11.12 2.06 12.82
C ARG A 165 11.67 1.37 11.58
N HIS A 166 12.88 0.78 11.67
CA HIS A 166 13.45 0.06 10.54
C HIS A 166 12.68 -1.22 10.19
N ALA A 167 12.24 -1.98 11.20
CA ALA A 167 11.41 -3.17 10.97
C ALA A 167 10.09 -2.81 10.28
N ALA A 168 9.37 -1.80 10.78
CA ALA A 168 8.11 -1.33 10.20
C ALA A 168 8.31 -0.77 8.80
N PHE A 169 9.39 -0.02 8.57
CA PHE A 169 9.72 0.53 7.27
C PHE A 169 9.94 -0.57 6.24
N GLN A 170 10.79 -1.55 6.53
CA GLN A 170 11.10 -2.63 5.59
C GLN A 170 9.88 -3.53 5.32
N VAL A 171 9.10 -3.88 6.36
CA VAL A 171 7.86 -4.63 6.18
C VAL A 171 6.88 -3.87 5.30
N SER A 172 6.70 -2.57 5.56
CA SER A 172 5.84 -1.69 4.76
C SER A 172 6.27 -1.67 3.30
N SER A 173 7.55 -1.39 3.06
CA SER A 173 8.14 -1.26 1.74
C SER A 173 8.01 -2.54 0.90
N ILE A 174 8.28 -3.69 1.51
CA ILE A 174 8.24 -4.98 0.81
C ILE A 174 6.81 -5.44 0.59
N MET A 175 5.97 -5.40 1.62
CA MET A 175 4.59 -5.89 1.54
C MET A 175 3.72 -5.06 0.58
N THR A 176 3.98 -3.76 0.49
CA THR A 176 3.29 -2.88 -0.46
C THR A 176 3.97 -2.83 -1.83
N THR A 177 5.05 -3.58 -2.02
CA THR A 177 5.85 -3.59 -3.26
C THR A 177 6.38 -2.21 -3.65
N THR A 178 6.62 -1.33 -2.67
CA THR A 178 7.16 0.01 -2.91
C THR A 178 8.65 -0.05 -3.22
N GLY A 179 9.45 -0.72 -2.38
CA GLY A 179 10.89 -0.92 -2.64
C GLY A 179 11.81 0.17 -2.09
N PHE A 180 11.31 1.13 -1.29
CA PHE A 180 12.20 2.04 -0.54
C PHE A 180 12.97 1.29 0.54
N ALA A 181 14.18 1.77 0.87
CA ALA A 181 15.00 1.24 1.95
C ALA A 181 15.35 2.33 2.97
N SER A 182 15.28 1.99 4.25
CA SER A 182 15.73 2.84 5.36
C SER A 182 17.02 2.34 6.01
N THR A 183 17.43 1.12 5.70
CA THR A 183 18.63 0.45 6.20
C THR A 183 18.99 -0.70 5.27
N ASP A 184 20.21 -1.17 5.36
CA ASP A 184 20.64 -2.38 4.66
C ASP A 184 20.16 -3.62 5.43
N PHE A 185 19.13 -4.28 4.90
CA PHE A 185 18.55 -5.48 5.50
C PHE A 185 19.37 -6.75 5.18
N ASP A 186 20.38 -6.68 4.32
CA ASP A 186 21.28 -7.82 4.08
C ASP A 186 22.14 -8.13 5.31
N LEU A 187 22.32 -7.16 6.19
CA LEU A 187 22.98 -7.33 7.48
C LEU A 187 22.09 -8.00 8.54
N TRP A 188 20.79 -8.17 8.26
CA TRP A 188 19.86 -8.75 9.22
C TRP A 188 20.03 -10.28 9.35
N PRO A 189 19.63 -10.86 10.51
CA PRO A 189 19.64 -12.30 10.70
C PRO A 189 18.82 -13.05 9.64
N GLY A 190 19.22 -14.29 9.34
CA GLY A 190 18.59 -15.12 8.31
C GLY A 190 17.08 -15.27 8.45
N PHE A 191 16.56 -15.35 9.67
CA PHE A 191 15.10 -15.41 9.93
C PHE A 191 14.38 -14.17 9.40
N SER A 192 14.87 -12.95 9.68
CA SER A 192 14.25 -11.71 9.20
C SER A 192 14.30 -11.62 7.68
N LYS A 193 15.42 -12.00 7.06
CA LYS A 193 15.52 -12.06 5.58
C LYS A 193 14.56 -13.07 4.97
N ALA A 194 14.42 -14.26 5.54
CA ALA A 194 13.46 -15.26 5.08
C ALA A 194 12.01 -14.77 5.21
N LEU A 195 11.69 -14.10 6.31
CA LEU A 195 10.36 -13.51 6.50
C LEU A 195 10.07 -12.41 5.47
N LEU A 196 11.02 -11.51 5.21
CA LEU A 196 10.90 -10.49 4.17
C LEU A 196 10.73 -11.12 2.79
N LEU A 197 11.46 -12.19 2.47
CA LEU A 197 11.30 -12.95 1.23
C LEU A 197 9.88 -13.54 1.10
N CYS A 198 9.34 -14.11 2.17
CA CYS A 198 7.93 -14.57 2.18
C CYS A 198 6.95 -13.42 1.93
N LEU A 199 7.20 -12.23 2.51
CA LEU A 199 6.36 -11.05 2.32
C LEU A 199 6.42 -10.50 0.88
N MET A 200 7.50 -10.72 0.12
CA MET A 200 7.56 -10.33 -1.29
C MET A 200 6.51 -11.05 -2.14
N PHE A 201 6.15 -12.28 -1.80
CA PHE A 201 5.07 -13.01 -2.48
C PHE A 201 3.69 -12.55 -2.03
N VAL A 202 3.57 -12.07 -0.80
CA VAL A 202 2.32 -11.64 -0.18
C VAL A 202 2.16 -10.14 -0.37
N GLY A 203 1.43 -9.73 -1.41
CA GLY A 203 1.16 -8.31 -1.68
C GLY A 203 0.08 -7.73 -0.76
N ALA A 204 -0.27 -6.48 -0.99
CA ALA A 204 -1.30 -5.78 -0.22
C ALA A 204 -2.73 -6.07 -0.72
N CYS A 205 -3.74 -5.31 -0.25
CA CYS A 205 -5.15 -5.52 -0.57
C CYS A 205 -5.46 -5.39 -2.07
N ALA A 206 -6.46 -6.12 -2.54
CA ALA A 206 -7.02 -5.90 -3.87
C ALA A 206 -7.61 -4.48 -3.96
N GLY A 207 -7.45 -3.82 -5.11
CA GLY A 207 -7.88 -2.42 -5.25
C GLY A 207 -7.01 -1.40 -4.52
N SER A 208 -5.79 -1.77 -4.10
CA SER A 208 -4.72 -0.88 -3.67
C SER A 208 -3.75 -0.55 -4.83
N THR A 209 -2.78 0.32 -4.61
CA THR A 209 -1.72 0.61 -5.59
C THR A 209 -0.64 -0.47 -5.64
N ALA A 210 -0.50 -1.26 -4.59
CA ALA A 210 0.52 -2.28 -4.44
C ALA A 210 0.43 -3.41 -5.49
N GLY A 211 1.56 -4.03 -5.81
CA GLY A 211 1.67 -5.21 -6.66
C GLY A 211 1.50 -6.55 -5.91
N GLY A 212 2.13 -7.61 -6.41
CA GLY A 212 2.18 -8.92 -5.77
C GLY A 212 0.88 -9.71 -5.77
N LEU A 213 0.89 -10.86 -5.06
CA LEU A 213 -0.29 -11.69 -4.84
C LEU A 213 -1.23 -10.99 -3.87
N LYS A 214 -2.39 -10.53 -4.37
CA LYS A 214 -3.35 -9.78 -3.56
C LYS A 214 -3.85 -10.59 -2.37
N MET A 215 -4.04 -9.93 -1.21
CA MET A 215 -4.54 -10.54 0.03
C MET A 215 -5.85 -11.32 -0.17
N GLY A 216 -6.73 -10.85 -1.05
CA GLY A 216 -7.97 -11.56 -1.38
C GLY A 216 -7.73 -12.94 -1.99
N ARG A 217 -6.70 -13.11 -2.83
CA ARG A 217 -6.32 -14.42 -3.39
C ARG A 217 -5.70 -15.32 -2.33
N LEU A 218 -4.83 -14.79 -1.48
CA LEU A 218 -4.28 -15.53 -0.34
C LEU A 218 -5.39 -16.05 0.57
N LEU A 219 -6.38 -15.21 0.87
CA LEU A 219 -7.52 -15.57 1.70
C LEU A 219 -8.36 -16.71 1.07
N LEU A 220 -8.53 -16.70 -0.25
CA LEU A 220 -9.21 -17.79 -0.97
C LEU A 220 -8.42 -19.10 -0.89
N ILE A 221 -7.10 -19.05 -1.07
CA ILE A 221 -6.23 -20.25 -0.94
C ILE A 221 -6.34 -20.81 0.48
N LEU A 222 -6.21 -19.97 1.51
CA LEU A 222 -6.31 -20.41 2.91
C LEU A 222 -7.69 -21.01 3.25
N LYS A 223 -8.77 -20.47 2.68
CA LYS A 223 -10.12 -21.04 2.86
C LYS A 223 -10.30 -22.39 2.16
N ASN A 224 -9.70 -22.57 0.99
CA ASN A 224 -9.77 -23.84 0.27
C ASN A 224 -8.94 -24.94 0.94
N LEU A 225 -7.79 -24.60 1.53
CA LEU A 225 -6.97 -25.56 2.28
C LEU A 225 -7.63 -26.01 3.60
N ARG A 226 -8.60 -25.26 4.12
CA ARG A 226 -9.31 -25.55 5.36
C ARG A 226 -10.58 -26.39 5.16
N ARG A 227 -10.97 -26.66 3.90
CA ARG A 227 -12.09 -27.54 3.52
C ARG A 227 -11.57 -28.92 3.19
#